data_0a40098974eae56d9e8f35827379fa61
#
_entry.id   0a40098974eae56d9e8f35827379fa61
#
_cell.length_a   1.000
_cell.length_b   1.000
_cell.length_c   1.000
_cell.angle_alpha   90.00
_cell.angle_beta   90.00
_cell.angle_gamma   90.00
#
_symmetry.space_group_name_H-M   'P 1'
#
loop_
_entity.id
_entity.type
_entity.pdbx_description
1 polymer ?
#
loop_
_entity_poly.entity_id
_entity_poly.type
_entity_poly.pdbx_seq_one_letter_code
_entity_poly.pdbx_strand_id
1 'polypeptide(L)'
;MSSSDTTPAKYAEVVMGWLNDLGYTHCFFVAGGNIMHLLDGARKTMTCIPTVHEVAAGIAVEYFNESQGEGRAFALVTAGPGLTNIVTAIGGAWLESRELLVIGGQAKSSDLAGPTLRQRGIQEIDGI
;
A
#
# COMPACT_ATOMS: atom_id res chain seq x y z
N MET A 1 6.61 -8.74 -34.46
CA MET A 1 5.15 -8.67 -34.60
C MET A 1 4.54 -8.91 -33.23
N SER A 2 4.04 -7.89 -32.60
CA SER A 2 3.30 -8.02 -31.38
C SER A 2 1.98 -8.70 -31.67
N SER A 3 1.77 -9.93 -31.19
CA SER A 3 0.42 -10.41 -31.01
C SER A 3 -0.23 -9.40 -30.07
N SER A 4 -1.31 -8.76 -30.52
CA SER A 4 -2.14 -7.98 -29.62
C SER A 4 -2.65 -8.95 -28.56
N ASP A 5 -1.98 -8.97 -27.40
CA ASP A 5 -2.49 -9.69 -26.24
C ASP A 5 -3.77 -8.98 -25.82
N THR A 6 -4.91 -9.58 -26.17
CA THR A 6 -6.24 -9.06 -25.85
C THR A 6 -6.65 -9.37 -24.41
N THR A 7 -5.74 -9.96 -23.60
CA THR A 7 -6.01 -10.24 -22.20
C THR A 7 -6.16 -8.91 -21.45
N PRO A 8 -7.29 -8.66 -20.78
CA PRO A 8 -7.45 -7.44 -20.01
C PRO A 8 -6.38 -7.36 -18.92
N ALA A 9 -5.75 -6.20 -18.77
CA ALA A 9 -4.81 -5.95 -17.69
C ALA A 9 -5.53 -6.05 -16.34
N LYS A 10 -4.88 -6.65 -15.36
CA LYS A 10 -5.40 -6.68 -13.99
C LYS A 10 -5.37 -5.28 -13.40
N TYR A 11 -6.42 -4.90 -12.69
CA TYR A 11 -6.51 -3.60 -12.02
C TYR A 11 -5.27 -3.29 -11.17
N ALA A 12 -4.79 -4.27 -10.40
CA ALA A 12 -3.58 -4.12 -9.59
C ALA A 12 -2.33 -3.79 -10.42
N GLU A 13 -2.19 -4.39 -11.59
CA GLU A 13 -1.06 -4.12 -12.51
C GLU A 13 -1.15 -2.71 -13.09
N VAL A 14 -2.36 -2.24 -13.41
CA VAL A 14 -2.59 -0.88 -13.91
C VAL A 14 -2.22 0.15 -12.83
N VAL A 15 -2.69 -0.03 -11.60
CA VAL A 15 -2.38 0.87 -10.47
C VAL A 15 -0.87 0.92 -10.21
N MET A 16 -0.20 -0.23 -10.18
CA MET A 16 1.24 -0.28 -9.97
C MET A 16 2.02 0.31 -11.14
N GLY A 17 1.51 0.17 -12.37
CA GLY A 17 2.06 0.84 -13.54
C GLY A 17 2.00 2.37 -13.41
N TRP A 18 0.89 2.93 -12.97
CA TRP A 18 0.77 4.37 -12.71
C TRP A 18 1.75 4.86 -11.65
N LEU A 19 1.92 4.10 -10.57
CA LEU A 19 2.91 4.45 -9.54
C LEU A 19 4.34 4.41 -10.09
N ASN A 20 4.65 3.41 -10.91
CA ASN A 20 5.95 3.33 -11.56
C ASN A 20 6.19 4.53 -12.49
N ASP A 21 5.18 4.95 -13.26
CA ASP A 21 5.26 6.15 -14.11
C ASP A 21 5.46 7.44 -13.31
N LEU A 22 4.98 7.48 -12.07
CA LEU A 22 5.20 8.57 -11.13
C LEU A 22 6.56 8.52 -10.42
N GLY A 23 7.40 7.54 -10.76
CA GLY A 23 8.75 7.40 -10.21
C GLY A 23 8.87 6.50 -8.98
N TYR A 24 7.81 5.79 -8.60
CA TYR A 24 7.88 4.83 -7.50
C TYR A 24 8.58 3.54 -7.95
N THR A 25 9.63 3.18 -7.24
CA THR A 25 10.51 2.05 -7.54
C THR A 25 10.58 1.01 -6.42
N HIS A 26 10.15 1.37 -5.23
CA HIS A 26 10.22 0.53 -4.03
C HIS A 26 8.89 0.51 -3.29
N CYS A 27 8.53 -0.66 -2.80
CA CYS A 27 7.36 -0.91 -1.98
C CYS A 27 7.78 -1.55 -0.67
N PHE A 28 7.59 -0.86 0.45
CA PHE A 28 7.74 -1.45 1.77
C PHE A 28 6.38 -1.95 2.24
N PHE A 29 6.30 -3.17 2.72
CA PHE A 29 5.00 -3.79 3.00
C PHE A 29 5.01 -4.72 4.21
N VAL A 30 3.83 -4.91 4.78
CA VAL A 30 3.51 -6.06 5.62
C VAL A 30 2.45 -6.87 4.89
N ALA A 31 2.70 -8.16 4.70
CA ALA A 31 1.80 -9.01 3.93
C ALA A 31 0.41 -9.13 4.58
N GLY A 32 -0.61 -9.25 3.76
CA GLY A 32 -1.98 -9.42 4.20
C GLY A 32 -2.92 -9.77 3.05
N GLY A 33 -4.03 -10.42 3.38
CA GLY A 33 -4.96 -10.95 2.37
C GLY A 33 -5.59 -9.89 1.48
N ASN A 34 -5.86 -8.70 2.02
CA ASN A 34 -6.53 -7.63 1.29
C ASN A 34 -5.62 -6.87 0.33
N ILE A 35 -4.34 -7.18 0.27
CA ILE A 35 -3.37 -6.57 -0.64
C ILE A 35 -2.64 -7.57 -1.53
N MET A 36 -3.02 -8.83 -1.54
CA MET A 36 -2.33 -9.88 -2.31
C MET A 36 -2.17 -9.52 -3.79
N HIS A 37 -3.22 -9.03 -4.42
CA HIS A 37 -3.20 -8.68 -5.84
C HIS A 37 -2.36 -7.43 -6.10
N LEU A 38 -2.42 -6.43 -5.22
CA LEU A 38 -1.60 -5.24 -5.31
C LEU A 38 -0.11 -5.58 -5.16
N LEU A 39 0.22 -6.43 -4.20
CA LEU A 39 1.60 -6.88 -3.99
C LEU A 39 2.11 -7.72 -5.16
N ASP A 40 1.27 -8.58 -5.73
CA ASP A 40 1.61 -9.34 -6.95
C ASP A 40 1.87 -8.41 -8.14
N GLY A 41 1.09 -7.36 -8.29
CA GLY A 41 1.33 -6.32 -9.30
C GLY A 41 2.63 -5.55 -9.06
N ALA A 42 2.88 -5.14 -7.82
CA ALA A 42 4.07 -4.36 -7.44
C ALA A 42 5.37 -5.14 -7.72
N ARG A 43 5.43 -6.42 -7.37
CA ARG A 43 6.65 -7.24 -7.56
C ARG A 43 7.12 -7.36 -9.01
N LYS A 44 6.26 -7.05 -9.98
CA LYS A 44 6.58 -7.14 -11.41
C LYS A 44 7.40 -5.95 -11.90
N THR A 45 7.26 -4.80 -11.25
CA THR A 45 7.86 -3.54 -11.70
C THR A 45 8.69 -2.83 -10.64
N MET A 46 8.61 -3.27 -9.38
CA MET A 46 9.23 -2.61 -8.23
C MET A 46 9.98 -3.59 -7.35
N THR A 47 10.93 -3.08 -6.58
CA THR A 47 11.55 -3.82 -5.49
C THR A 47 10.62 -3.79 -4.28
N CYS A 48 10.17 -4.97 -3.84
CA CYS A 48 9.27 -5.11 -2.70
C CYS A 48 10.05 -5.59 -1.48
N ILE A 49 10.00 -4.83 -0.40
CA ILE A 49 10.76 -5.06 0.82
C ILE A 49 9.79 -5.33 1.98
N PRO A 50 9.78 -6.57 2.51
CA PRO A 50 8.91 -6.89 3.64
C PRO A 50 9.44 -6.27 4.94
N THR A 51 8.52 -5.87 5.78
CA THR A 51 8.81 -5.46 7.16
C THR A 51 7.99 -6.29 8.13
N VAL A 52 8.37 -6.29 9.40
CA VAL A 52 7.66 -7.06 10.44
C VAL A 52 6.55 -6.25 11.11
N HIS A 53 6.49 -4.96 10.85
CA HIS A 53 5.46 -4.06 11.41
C HIS A 53 5.20 -2.88 10.47
N GLU A 54 3.98 -2.40 10.43
CA GLU A 54 3.54 -1.33 9.53
C GLU A 54 4.20 0.01 9.84
N VAL A 55 4.44 0.32 11.12
CA VAL A 55 5.18 1.53 11.50
C VAL A 55 6.59 1.50 10.90
N ALA A 56 7.26 0.35 10.94
CA ALA A 56 8.57 0.19 10.32
C ALA A 56 8.52 0.40 8.80
N ALA A 57 7.47 -0.09 8.13
CA ALA A 57 7.27 0.15 6.70
C ALA A 57 7.14 1.66 6.40
N GLY A 58 6.31 2.37 7.15
CA GLY A 58 6.12 3.80 6.96
C GLY A 58 7.38 4.63 7.22
N ILE A 59 8.10 4.34 8.30
CA ILE A 59 9.37 5.01 8.63
C ILE A 59 10.43 4.71 7.56
N ALA A 60 10.50 3.46 7.09
CA ALA A 60 11.44 3.09 6.02
C ALA A 60 11.17 3.88 4.73
N VAL A 61 9.90 4.06 4.36
CA VAL A 61 9.52 4.89 3.20
C VAL A 61 9.96 6.34 3.40
N GLU A 62 9.66 6.92 4.55
CA GLU A 62 10.03 8.30 4.87
C GLU A 62 11.53 8.53 4.69
N TYR A 63 12.35 7.69 5.29
CA TYR A 63 13.81 7.83 5.20
C TYR A 63 14.38 7.42 3.84
N PHE A 64 13.77 6.46 3.15
CA PHE A 64 14.14 6.14 1.78
C PHE A 64 13.99 7.37 0.87
N ASN A 65 12.85 8.04 0.96
CA ASN A 65 12.58 9.23 0.14
C ASN A 65 13.47 10.42 0.50
N GLU A 66 13.92 10.51 1.75
CA GLU A 66 14.87 11.53 2.20
C GLU A 66 16.33 11.21 1.83
N SER A 67 16.68 9.96 1.57
CA SER A 67 18.06 9.51 1.41
C SER A 67 18.73 9.90 0.10
N GLN A 68 18.06 10.64 -0.76
CA GLN A 68 18.61 11.12 -2.04
C GLN A 68 18.96 10.01 -3.04
N GLY A 69 18.39 8.82 -2.88
CA GLY A 69 18.46 7.76 -3.87
C GLY A 69 17.65 8.09 -5.12
N GLU A 70 17.87 7.35 -6.19
CA GLU A 70 16.99 7.38 -7.34
C GLU A 70 15.70 6.64 -7.00
N GLY A 71 14.57 7.21 -7.46
CA GLY A 71 13.26 6.64 -7.26
C GLY A 71 12.60 7.07 -5.96
N ARG A 72 11.38 6.59 -5.79
CA ARG A 72 10.51 6.88 -4.65
C ARG A 72 9.97 5.58 -4.07
N ALA A 73 9.72 5.57 -2.79
CA ALA A 73 9.10 4.45 -2.09
C ALA A 73 7.70 4.80 -1.58
N PHE A 74 6.87 3.79 -1.43
CA PHE A 74 5.57 3.87 -0.77
C PHE A 74 5.37 2.67 0.16
N ALA A 75 4.43 2.80 1.10
CA ALA A 75 4.05 1.72 1.99
C ALA A 75 2.76 1.06 1.51
N LEU A 76 2.72 -0.27 1.57
CA LEU A 76 1.56 -1.08 1.23
C LEU A 76 1.16 -1.90 2.46
N VAL A 77 -0.04 -1.68 2.96
CA VAL A 77 -0.55 -2.30 4.18
C VAL A 77 -1.94 -2.89 3.96
N THR A 78 -2.27 -3.93 4.71
CA THR A 78 -3.57 -4.58 4.60
C THR A 78 -4.68 -3.80 5.29
N ALA A 79 -5.91 -4.27 5.15
CA ALA A 79 -7.08 -3.69 5.80
C ALA A 79 -7.02 -3.80 7.32
N GLY A 80 -7.81 -3.00 8.00
CA GLY A 80 -7.99 -3.04 9.44
C GLY A 80 -6.70 -2.72 10.20
N PRO A 81 -6.10 -3.69 10.92
CA PRO A 81 -4.91 -3.44 11.72
C PRO A 81 -3.70 -2.96 10.91
N GLY A 82 -3.60 -3.29 9.64
CA GLY A 82 -2.56 -2.75 8.76
C GLY A 82 -2.66 -1.21 8.67
N LEU A 83 -3.86 -0.72 8.42
CA LEU A 83 -4.11 0.73 8.35
C LEU A 83 -3.99 1.41 9.71
N THR A 84 -4.56 0.84 10.77
CA THR A 84 -4.49 1.46 12.10
C THR A 84 -3.06 1.48 12.66
N ASN A 85 -2.27 0.44 12.40
CA ASN A 85 -0.89 0.39 12.86
C ASN A 85 0.02 1.43 12.19
N ILE A 86 -0.20 1.76 10.92
CA ILE A 86 0.69 2.69 10.21
C ILE A 86 0.40 4.17 10.55
N VAL A 87 -0.68 4.48 11.25
CA VAL A 87 -1.05 5.85 11.63
C VAL A 87 0.08 6.57 12.36
N THR A 88 0.83 5.88 13.21
CA THR A 88 1.98 6.47 13.90
C THR A 88 3.04 6.98 12.92
N ALA A 89 3.35 6.22 11.88
CA ALA A 89 4.30 6.65 10.85
C ALA A 89 3.75 7.82 10.02
N ILE A 90 2.46 7.81 9.71
CA ILE A 90 1.78 8.92 9.01
C ILE A 90 1.88 10.19 9.85
N GLY A 91 1.58 10.11 11.15
CA GLY A 91 1.69 11.24 12.07
C GLY A 91 3.10 11.81 12.15
N GLY A 92 4.11 10.95 12.22
CA GLY A 92 5.52 11.36 12.22
C GLY A 92 5.92 12.08 10.94
N ALA A 93 5.61 11.49 9.79
CA ALA A 93 5.89 12.11 8.49
C ALA A 93 5.18 13.45 8.32
N TRP A 94 3.93 13.55 8.77
CA TRP A 94 3.16 14.79 8.75
C TRP A 94 3.84 15.91 9.55
N LEU A 95 4.24 15.61 10.78
CA LEU A 95 4.90 16.59 11.65
C LEU A 95 6.24 17.07 11.09
N GLU A 96 6.98 16.18 10.41
CA GLU A 96 8.26 16.49 9.80
C GLU A 96 8.15 17.04 8.37
N SER A 97 6.94 17.19 7.85
CA SER A 97 6.68 17.61 6.46
C SER A 97 7.41 16.74 5.42
N ARG A 98 7.43 15.44 5.65
CA ARG A 98 8.08 14.46 4.79
C ARG A 98 7.09 13.69 3.94
N GLU A 99 7.54 13.29 2.76
CA GLU A 99 6.71 12.52 1.84
C GLU A 99 6.46 11.10 2.35
N LEU A 100 5.20 10.73 2.43
CA LEU A 100 4.77 9.37 2.73
C LEU A 100 3.47 9.05 1.99
N LEU A 101 3.55 8.20 0.98
CA LEU A 101 2.39 7.60 0.37
C LEU A 101 2.11 6.25 1.04
N VAL A 102 0.90 6.08 1.52
CA VAL A 102 0.41 4.80 2.06
C VAL A 102 -0.76 4.32 1.21
N ILE A 103 -0.68 3.09 0.75
CA ILE A 103 -1.78 2.41 0.09
C ILE A 103 -2.27 1.31 1.02
N GLY A 104 -3.53 1.41 1.42
CA GLY A 104 -4.16 0.44 2.30
C GLY A 104 -5.15 -0.44 1.58
N GLY A 105 -5.17 -1.73 1.92
CA GLY A 105 -6.24 -2.61 1.53
C GLY A 105 -7.52 -2.30 2.30
N GLN A 106 -8.64 -2.79 1.82
CA GLN A 106 -9.92 -2.69 2.48
C GLN A 106 -10.74 -3.97 2.27
N ALA A 107 -11.59 -4.32 3.23
CA ALA A 107 -12.56 -5.38 3.06
C ALA A 107 -13.56 -5.03 1.96
N LYS A 108 -14.28 -6.02 1.45
CA LYS A 108 -15.35 -5.78 0.47
C LYS A 108 -16.37 -4.80 1.03
N SER A 109 -16.89 -3.94 0.18
CA SER A 109 -17.90 -2.95 0.57
C SER A 109 -19.12 -3.55 1.29
N SER A 110 -19.49 -4.79 0.92
CA SER A 110 -20.57 -5.54 1.58
C SER A 110 -20.22 -6.00 3.00
N ASP A 111 -18.95 -6.06 3.34
CA ASP A 111 -18.46 -6.55 4.63
C ASP A 111 -18.04 -5.42 5.57
N LEU A 112 -17.98 -4.19 5.06
CA LEU A 112 -17.64 -3.04 5.88
C LEU A 112 -18.69 -2.79 6.97
N ALA A 113 -18.20 -2.29 8.10
CA ALA A 113 -19.07 -1.88 9.20
C ALA A 113 -19.98 -0.73 8.72
N GLY A 114 -21.22 -1.05 8.47
CA GLY A 114 -22.23 -0.05 8.12
C GLY A 114 -22.69 0.76 9.34
N PRO A 115 -23.68 1.65 9.17
CA PRO A 115 -24.20 2.52 10.23
C PRO A 115 -24.82 1.77 11.42
N THR A 116 -24.97 0.45 11.34
CA THR A 116 -25.55 -0.37 12.39
C THR A 116 -24.59 -0.77 13.51
N LEU A 117 -23.37 -0.28 13.53
CA LEU A 117 -22.34 -0.54 14.55
C LEU A 117 -21.98 -2.03 14.76
N ARG A 118 -22.43 -2.93 13.91
CA ARG A 118 -22.06 -4.33 13.95
C ARG A 118 -20.77 -4.54 13.16
N GLN A 119 -19.65 -4.15 13.77
CA GLN A 119 -18.36 -4.61 13.30
C GLN A 119 -18.23 -6.10 13.56
N ARG A 120 -17.90 -6.86 12.52
CA ARG A 120 -17.53 -8.26 12.66
C ARG A 120 -16.14 -8.42 13.27
N GLY A 121 -15.31 -7.37 13.13
CA GLY A 121 -13.97 -7.32 13.67
C GLY A 121 -13.20 -6.11 13.14
N ILE A 122 -11.97 -5.97 13.58
CA ILE A 122 -11.09 -4.86 13.18
C ILE A 122 -10.76 -4.89 11.67
N GLN A 123 -10.85 -6.06 11.02
CA GLN A 123 -10.59 -6.22 9.59
C GLN A 123 -11.62 -5.51 8.70
N GLU A 124 -12.82 -5.26 9.21
CA GLU A 124 -13.91 -4.62 8.49
C GLU A 124 -14.06 -3.14 8.83
N ILE A 125 -13.10 -2.56 9.51
CA ILE A 125 -13.07 -1.11 9.73
C ILE A 125 -13.00 -0.40 8.38
N ASP A 126 -13.87 0.58 8.20
CA ASP A 126 -13.77 1.50 7.08
C ASP A 126 -12.57 2.42 7.30
N GLY A 127 -11.60 2.35 6.40
CA GLY A 127 -10.36 3.10 6.51
C GLY A 127 -10.38 4.46 5.80
N ILE A 128 -11.55 4.86 5.29
CA ILE A 128 -11.71 6.11 4.53
C ILE A 128 -12.44 7.14 5.38
#